data_9547922e732a343e3c1b0d839a512f39
#
_entry.id   9547922e732a343e3c1b0d839a512f39
#
_cell.length_a   1.000
_cell.length_b   1.000
_cell.length_c   1.000
_cell.angle_alpha   90.00
_cell.angle_beta   90.00
_cell.angle_gamma   90.00
#
_symmetry.space_group_name_H-M   'P 1'
#
loop_
_entity.id
_entity.type
_entity.pdbx_description
1 polymer ?
#
loop_
_entity_poly.entity_id
_entity_poly.type
_entity_poly.pdbx_seq_one_letter_code
_entity_poly.pdbx_strand_id
1 'polypeptide(L)'
;MAYEAKTKPTKVSVEAFLEQVEPPVRREDGKALCALMAEVSGEAPRMWGPTIVGFGSYKYRYESGAEGVSLKMGFSPRKPKLVLYLPKTAEREGLLARLGKYSHGKSCLYITRLADVDAGVLRELVTTSW
;
A
#
# COMPACT_ATOMS: atom_id res chain seq x y z
N MET A 1 -19.86 17.75 -13.92
CA MET A 1 -18.52 17.83 -13.32
C MET A 1 -17.83 16.50 -13.47
N ALA A 2 -16.62 16.50 -13.96
CA ALA A 2 -15.86 15.28 -13.99
C ALA A 2 -15.49 14.89 -12.55
N TYR A 3 -15.62 13.62 -12.23
CA TYR A 3 -15.18 13.13 -10.95
C TYR A 3 -13.66 13.26 -10.81
N GLU A 4 -13.21 13.83 -9.72
CA GLU A 4 -11.80 13.85 -9.41
C GLU A 4 -11.50 12.85 -8.30
N ALA A 5 -10.55 11.96 -8.55
CA ALA A 5 -10.11 11.05 -7.53
C ALA A 5 -9.52 11.86 -6.38
N LYS A 6 -9.90 11.51 -5.15
CA LYS A 6 -9.36 12.18 -3.96
C LYS A 6 -7.86 11.92 -3.83
N THR A 7 -7.40 10.79 -4.33
CA THR A 7 -6.00 10.37 -4.26
C THR A 7 -5.41 10.40 -5.66
N LYS A 8 -4.40 11.24 -5.84
CA LYS A 8 -3.70 11.41 -7.12
C LYS A 8 -2.21 11.31 -6.91
N PRO A 9 -1.45 10.87 -7.94
CA PRO A 9 0.01 10.92 -7.83
C PRO A 9 0.48 12.37 -7.69
N THR A 10 1.48 12.58 -6.85
CA THR A 10 2.04 13.90 -6.60
C THR A 10 3.54 13.89 -6.88
N LYS A 11 4.14 15.08 -6.91
CA LYS A 11 5.59 15.24 -7.09
C LYS A 11 6.35 15.26 -5.77
N VAL A 12 5.66 15.08 -4.67
CA VAL A 12 6.30 15.06 -3.34
C VAL A 12 7.24 13.86 -3.25
N SER A 13 8.42 14.07 -2.66
CA SER A 13 9.40 13.00 -2.51
C SER A 13 8.93 11.94 -1.51
N VAL A 14 8.93 10.68 -1.93
CA VAL A 14 8.61 9.56 -1.06
C VAL A 14 9.63 9.46 0.07
N GLU A 15 10.91 9.65 -0.24
CA GLU A 15 11.98 9.60 0.76
C GLU A 15 11.77 10.66 1.85
N ALA A 16 11.47 11.90 1.44
CA ALA A 16 11.22 12.97 2.39
C ALA A 16 10.00 12.67 3.26
N PHE A 17 8.94 12.11 2.66
CA PHE A 17 7.76 11.73 3.40
C PHE A 17 8.08 10.64 4.44
N LEU A 18 8.77 9.58 4.03
CA LEU A 18 9.10 8.48 4.94
C LEU A 18 9.99 8.91 6.09
N GLU A 19 10.91 9.84 5.85
CA GLU A 19 11.78 10.37 6.91
C GLU A 19 11.01 11.09 8.02
N GLN A 20 9.80 11.57 7.73
CA GLN A 20 8.98 12.29 8.69
C GLN A 20 7.95 11.40 9.40
N VAL A 21 7.90 10.13 9.07
CA VAL A 21 6.93 9.21 9.68
C VAL A 21 7.28 8.97 11.15
N GLU A 22 6.27 9.07 12.01
CA GLU A 22 6.39 8.83 13.45
C GLU A 22 5.43 7.73 13.89
N PRO A 23 5.75 6.96 14.91
CA PRO A 23 7.04 6.93 15.65
C PRO A 23 8.16 6.26 14.83
N PRO A 24 9.41 6.27 15.34
CA PRO A 24 10.54 5.67 14.59
C PRO A 24 10.33 4.24 14.13
N VAL A 25 9.67 3.39 14.91
CA VAL A 25 9.38 2.01 14.50
C VAL A 25 8.47 2.01 13.26
N ARG A 26 7.51 2.93 13.19
CA ARG A 26 6.63 3.07 12.05
C ARG A 26 7.41 3.55 10.81
N ARG A 27 8.37 4.44 11.04
CA ARG A 27 9.25 4.95 9.98
C ARG A 27 10.07 3.82 9.35
N GLU A 28 10.69 3.00 10.18
CA GLU A 28 11.51 1.89 9.68
C GLU A 28 10.68 0.84 8.98
N ASP A 29 9.51 0.52 9.51
CA ASP A 29 8.58 -0.41 8.87
C ASP A 29 8.09 0.14 7.52
N GLY A 30 7.82 1.44 7.45
CA GLY A 30 7.43 2.09 6.20
C GLY A 30 8.51 2.00 5.15
N LYS A 31 9.76 2.23 5.53
CA LYS A 31 10.90 2.10 4.61
C LYS A 31 11.07 0.68 4.11
N ALA A 32 10.96 -0.30 5.01
CA ALA A 32 11.09 -1.71 4.66
C ALA A 32 9.97 -2.15 3.70
N LEU A 33 8.75 -1.73 3.97
CA LEU A 33 7.60 -2.07 3.13
C LEU A 33 7.72 -1.41 1.76
N CYS A 34 8.20 -0.17 1.71
CA CYS A 34 8.45 0.53 0.46
C CYS A 34 9.47 -0.22 -0.40
N ALA A 35 10.57 -0.67 0.20
CA ALA A 35 11.59 -1.44 -0.50
C ALA A 35 11.03 -2.76 -1.04
N LEU A 36 10.23 -3.45 -0.24
CA LEU A 36 9.62 -4.71 -0.65
C LEU A 36 8.70 -4.53 -1.84
N MET A 37 7.82 -3.54 -1.79
CA MET A 37 6.88 -3.29 -2.89
C MET A 37 7.58 -2.81 -4.15
N ALA A 38 8.63 -2.00 -4.01
CA ALA A 38 9.42 -1.55 -5.15
C ALA A 38 10.10 -2.73 -5.84
N GLU A 39 10.66 -3.64 -5.05
CA GLU A 39 11.32 -4.83 -5.57
C GLU A 39 10.34 -5.75 -6.30
N VAL A 40 9.19 -6.01 -5.69
CA VAL A 40 8.18 -6.91 -6.28
C VAL A 40 7.57 -6.32 -7.55
N SER A 41 7.23 -5.05 -7.53
CA SER A 41 6.56 -4.40 -8.66
C SER A 41 7.48 -4.00 -9.79
N GLY A 42 8.75 -3.76 -9.49
CA GLY A 42 9.68 -3.18 -10.46
C GLY A 42 9.39 -1.72 -10.77
N GLU A 43 8.48 -1.09 -10.02
CA GLU A 43 8.08 0.29 -10.22
C GLU A 43 8.67 1.20 -9.15
N ALA A 44 8.91 2.46 -9.50
CA ALA A 44 9.35 3.45 -8.53
C ALA A 44 8.15 3.88 -7.67
N PRO A 45 8.36 4.06 -6.35
CA PRO A 45 7.28 4.54 -5.49
C PRO A 45 6.92 5.99 -5.81
N ARG A 46 5.65 6.33 -5.67
CA ARG A 46 5.15 7.69 -5.82
C ARG A 46 4.17 8.00 -4.72
N MET A 47 4.14 9.27 -4.31
CA MET A 47 3.12 9.71 -3.37
C MET A 47 1.78 9.84 -4.07
N TRP A 48 0.74 9.32 -3.42
CA TRP A 48 -0.64 9.43 -3.85
C TRP A 48 -1.41 10.12 -2.72
N GLY A 49 -1.65 11.41 -2.89
CA GLY A 49 -2.19 12.21 -1.80
C GLY A 49 -1.12 12.45 -0.72
N PRO A 50 -1.54 12.87 0.48
CA PRO A 50 -0.59 13.29 1.51
C PRO A 50 0.08 12.14 2.28
N THR A 51 -0.49 10.94 2.29
CA THR A 51 0.00 9.87 3.18
C THR A 51 0.14 8.49 2.54
N ILE A 52 -0.11 8.36 1.24
CA ILE A 52 -0.08 7.06 0.58
C ILE A 52 1.11 6.96 -0.35
N VAL A 53 1.90 5.89 -0.18
CA VAL A 53 2.96 5.52 -1.11
C VAL A 53 2.41 4.46 -2.03
N GLY A 54 2.40 4.73 -3.33
CA GLY A 54 1.81 3.83 -4.32
C GLY A 54 2.77 3.36 -5.39
N PHE A 55 2.42 2.23 -6.00
CA PHE A 55 3.21 1.57 -7.03
C PHE A 55 2.32 1.22 -8.21
N GLY A 56 2.72 1.67 -9.39
CA GLY A 56 1.96 1.48 -10.60
C GLY A 56 0.66 2.29 -10.61
N SER A 57 -0.08 2.21 -11.69
CA SER A 57 -1.36 2.90 -11.79
C SER A 57 -2.24 2.19 -12.80
N TYR A 58 -3.54 2.40 -12.67
CA TYR A 58 -4.50 1.92 -13.65
C TYR A 58 -5.63 2.92 -13.78
N LYS A 59 -6.29 2.92 -14.96
CA LYS A 59 -7.46 3.77 -15.22
C LYS A 59 -8.72 2.98 -14.89
N TYR A 60 -9.68 3.66 -14.30
CA TYR A 60 -11.00 3.07 -14.04
C TYR A 60 -12.06 3.99 -14.60
N ARG A 61 -13.23 3.41 -14.89
CA ARG A 61 -14.37 4.15 -15.43
C ARG A 61 -15.62 3.76 -14.66
N TYR A 62 -16.36 4.76 -14.24
CA TYR A 62 -17.67 4.56 -13.62
C TYR A 62 -18.75 4.41 -14.69
N GLU A 63 -19.89 3.85 -14.31
CA GLU A 63 -21.05 3.75 -15.21
C GLU A 63 -21.48 5.10 -15.74
N SER A 64 -21.32 6.15 -14.96
CA SER A 64 -21.62 7.53 -15.37
C SER A 64 -20.71 8.05 -16.49
N GLY A 65 -19.67 7.32 -16.85
CA GLY A 65 -18.68 7.75 -17.83
C GLY A 65 -17.51 8.51 -17.24
N ALA A 66 -17.53 8.79 -15.95
CA ALA A 66 -16.41 9.44 -15.27
C ALA A 66 -15.23 8.50 -15.22
N GLU A 67 -14.03 9.02 -15.46
CA GLU A 67 -12.80 8.25 -15.43
C GLU A 67 -11.87 8.76 -14.33
N GLY A 68 -11.04 7.86 -13.82
CA GLY A 68 -10.02 8.22 -12.83
C GLY A 68 -8.81 7.32 -12.94
N VAL A 69 -7.80 7.64 -12.16
CA VAL A 69 -6.57 6.86 -12.09
C VAL A 69 -6.34 6.49 -10.62
N SER A 70 -5.96 5.26 -10.37
CA SER A 70 -5.64 4.78 -9.02
C SER A 70 -4.32 4.02 -9.02
N LEU A 71 -3.71 3.90 -7.85
CA LEU A 71 -2.52 3.07 -7.67
C LEU A 71 -2.91 1.59 -7.77
N LYS A 72 -2.00 0.77 -8.26
CA LYS A 72 -2.24 -0.68 -8.32
C LYS A 72 -2.11 -1.31 -6.94
N MET A 73 -1.10 -0.91 -6.19
CA MET A 73 -0.95 -1.31 -4.79
C MET A 73 -0.15 -0.24 -4.07
N GLY A 74 -0.21 -0.25 -2.76
CA GLY A 74 0.54 0.71 -1.97
C GLY A 74 0.30 0.54 -0.49
N PHE A 75 0.76 1.52 0.27
CA PHE A 75 0.58 1.51 1.71
C PHE A 75 0.58 2.93 2.26
N SER A 76 0.05 3.07 3.47
CA SER A 76 0.11 4.33 4.21
C SER A 76 0.64 4.03 5.62
N PRO A 77 1.82 4.56 5.98
CA PRO A 77 2.39 4.34 7.31
C PRO A 77 1.78 5.32 8.31
N ARG A 78 0.56 5.04 8.74
CA ARG A 78 -0.16 5.87 9.71
C ARG A 78 0.32 5.61 11.13
N LYS A 79 0.12 6.58 12.02
CA LYS A 79 0.55 6.47 13.40
C LYS A 79 0.08 5.18 14.08
N PRO A 80 -1.22 4.85 14.06
CA PRO A 80 -1.68 3.65 14.75
C PRO A 80 -1.29 2.34 14.09
N LYS A 81 -1.11 2.31 12.77
CA LYS A 81 -0.78 1.08 12.05
C LYS A 81 -0.41 1.34 10.59
N LEU A 82 0.24 0.36 9.99
CA LEU A 82 0.46 0.36 8.54
C LEU A 82 -0.85 -0.05 7.86
N VAL A 83 -1.26 0.72 6.87
CA VAL A 83 -2.43 0.39 6.05
C VAL A 83 -1.91 -0.04 4.68
N LEU A 84 -2.21 -1.27 4.27
CA LEU A 84 -1.78 -1.81 2.98
C LEU A 84 -2.97 -1.86 2.03
N TYR A 85 -2.77 -1.36 0.83
CA TYR A 85 -3.77 -1.36 -0.24
C TYR A 85 -3.33 -2.39 -1.26
N LEU A 86 -3.83 -3.61 -1.13
CA LEU A 86 -3.47 -4.73 -1.99
C LEU A 86 -4.71 -5.24 -2.72
N PRO A 87 -4.65 -5.41 -4.05
CA PRO A 87 -5.76 -6.03 -4.76
C PRO A 87 -6.08 -7.42 -4.22
N LYS A 88 -7.35 -7.77 -4.22
CA LYS A 88 -7.77 -9.08 -3.76
C LYS A 88 -7.44 -10.15 -4.79
N THR A 89 -6.92 -11.28 -4.33
CA THR A 89 -6.58 -12.40 -5.16
C THR A 89 -7.12 -13.68 -4.54
N ALA A 90 -7.15 -14.75 -5.34
CA ALA A 90 -7.64 -16.05 -4.85
C ALA A 90 -6.74 -16.61 -3.74
N GLU A 91 -5.45 -16.31 -3.78
CA GLU A 91 -4.46 -16.81 -2.83
C GLU A 91 -4.48 -16.07 -1.50
N ARG A 92 -5.14 -14.92 -1.44
CA ARG A 92 -5.06 -14.00 -0.30
C ARG A 92 -5.45 -14.64 1.04
N GLU A 93 -6.56 -15.37 1.08
CA GLU A 93 -7.04 -15.95 2.33
C GLU A 93 -6.07 -16.99 2.90
N GLY A 94 -5.52 -17.83 2.04
CA GLY A 94 -4.53 -18.82 2.48
C GLY A 94 -3.28 -18.17 3.01
N LEU A 95 -2.84 -17.10 2.38
CA LEU A 95 -1.68 -16.36 2.83
C LEU A 95 -1.95 -15.62 4.13
N LEU A 96 -3.12 -15.00 4.27
CA LEU A 96 -3.50 -14.31 5.50
C LEU A 96 -3.55 -15.26 6.70
N ALA A 97 -3.97 -16.50 6.49
CA ALA A 97 -4.00 -17.50 7.55
C ALA A 97 -2.61 -17.80 8.12
N ARG A 98 -1.55 -17.53 7.36
CA ARG A 98 -0.16 -17.78 7.77
C ARG A 98 0.61 -16.49 8.08
N LEU A 99 -0.01 -15.33 7.88
CA LEU A 99 0.68 -14.04 7.98
C LEU A 99 1.09 -13.70 9.41
N GLY A 100 0.21 -13.94 10.36
CA GLY A 100 0.45 -13.59 11.75
C GLY A 100 -0.57 -12.58 12.24
N LYS A 101 -0.13 -11.55 12.96
CA LYS A 101 -1.01 -10.59 13.60
C LYS A 101 -1.40 -9.46 12.64
N TYR A 102 -2.65 -9.47 12.19
CA TYR A 102 -3.18 -8.44 11.29
C TYR A 102 -4.67 -8.24 11.57
N SER A 103 -5.20 -7.16 10.99
CA SER A 103 -6.64 -6.97 10.89
C SER A 103 -6.94 -6.45 9.48
N HIS A 104 -8.20 -6.42 9.09
CA HIS A 104 -8.56 -5.93 7.76
C HIS A 104 -9.91 -5.21 7.78
N GLY A 105 -10.03 -4.24 6.86
CA GLY A 105 -11.29 -3.61 6.55
C GLY A 105 -11.84 -4.14 5.22
N LYS A 106 -12.69 -3.35 4.55
CA LYS A 106 -13.29 -3.77 3.28
C LYS A 106 -12.26 -4.05 2.18
N SER A 107 -11.26 -3.19 2.05
CA SER A 107 -10.26 -3.29 0.99
C SER A 107 -8.85 -3.04 1.47
N CYS A 108 -8.65 -2.91 2.77
CA CYS A 108 -7.35 -2.60 3.35
C CYS A 108 -6.92 -3.68 4.31
N LEU A 109 -5.62 -3.90 4.39
CA LEU A 109 -5.00 -4.77 5.35
C LEU A 109 -4.26 -3.89 6.36
N TYR A 110 -4.42 -4.17 7.65
CA TYR A 110 -3.78 -3.39 8.71
C TYR A 110 -2.76 -4.22 9.46
N ILE A 111 -1.55 -3.68 9.58
CA ILE A 111 -0.46 -4.32 10.32
C ILE A 111 0.11 -3.29 11.28
N THR A 112 0.16 -3.63 12.57
CA THR A 112 0.70 -2.70 13.56
C THR A 112 2.21 -2.62 13.47
N ARG A 113 2.90 -3.76 13.33
CA ARG A 113 4.36 -3.82 13.19
C ARG A 113 4.74 -4.95 12.25
N LEU A 114 5.72 -4.71 11.38
CA LEU A 114 6.20 -5.77 10.49
C LEU A 114 6.78 -6.96 11.27
N ALA A 115 7.31 -6.71 12.46
CA ALA A 115 7.82 -7.78 13.32
C ALA A 115 6.73 -8.76 13.79
N ASP A 116 5.46 -8.35 13.71
CA ASP A 116 4.33 -9.20 14.13
C ASP A 116 3.86 -10.16 13.05
N VAL A 117 4.41 -10.07 11.84
CA VAL A 117 3.98 -10.90 10.71
C VAL A 117 5.16 -11.66 10.12
N ASP A 118 4.85 -12.74 9.41
CA ASP A 118 5.86 -13.53 8.71
C ASP A 118 6.31 -12.78 7.45
N ALA A 119 7.60 -12.45 7.40
CA ALA A 119 8.15 -11.68 6.29
C ALA A 119 8.02 -12.39 4.94
N GLY A 120 8.22 -13.71 4.92
CA GLY A 120 8.09 -14.50 3.69
C GLY A 120 6.66 -14.53 3.18
N VAL A 121 5.70 -14.69 4.10
CA VAL A 121 4.28 -14.69 3.75
C VAL A 121 3.84 -13.31 3.26
N LEU A 122 4.33 -12.24 3.91
CA LEU A 122 4.05 -10.89 3.48
C LEU A 122 4.57 -10.66 2.05
N ARG A 123 5.77 -11.12 1.75
CA ARG A 123 6.35 -11.03 0.41
C ARG A 123 5.49 -11.76 -0.63
N GLU A 124 5.03 -12.97 -0.30
CA GLU A 124 4.14 -13.72 -1.19
C GLU A 124 2.83 -12.97 -1.40
N LEU A 125 2.27 -12.41 -0.35
CA LEU A 125 1.03 -11.66 -0.42
C LEU A 125 1.15 -10.45 -1.34
N VAL A 126 2.25 -9.70 -1.20
CA VAL A 126 2.54 -8.56 -2.08
C VAL A 126 2.75 -9.01 -3.52
N THR A 127 3.50 -10.11 -3.70
CA THR A 127 3.79 -10.66 -5.02
C THR A 127 2.52 -11.09 -5.76
N THR A 128 1.64 -11.80 -5.08
CA THR A 128 0.39 -12.26 -5.70
C THR A 128 -0.59 -11.12 -5.95
N SER A 129 -0.46 -10.02 -5.21
CA SER A 129 -1.32 -8.84 -5.37
C SER A 129 -0.89 -7.96 -6.53
N TRP A 130 0.34 -8.05 -6.97
CA TRP A 130 0.85 -7.24 -8.08
C TRP A 130 0.50 -7.86 -9.41
#